data_437805ac9cd83e47504733df5545ca79
#
_entry.id   437805ac9cd83e47504733df5545ca79
#
_cell.length_a   1.000
_cell.length_b   1.000
_cell.length_c   1.000
_cell.angle_alpha   90.00
_cell.angle_beta   90.00
_cell.angle_gamma   90.00
#
_symmetry.space_group_name_H-M   'P 1'
#
loop_
_entity.id
_entity.type
_entity.pdbx_description
1 polymer ?
#
loop_
_entity_poly.entity_id
_entity_poly.type
_entity_poly.pdbx_seq_one_letter_code
_entity_poly.pdbx_strand_id
1 'polypeptide(L)'
;MRRSSVVWYAALAMATAAVAQDAEQLLAQAKKRWSESLHGPMLERILPPTFEAAQLPEKGSRGARLVMRYCVQCHNLPNPAMHHAAKWPAIFQRMVLRMRGKGNMGELMHEMMAGVEAPTDDDASVLLAYLRKNGQKPIDPKKYPEIYSAEGRSFKLACEQCHVLPDPMRHTAAEWPGVVARMERNMEWMNRVVGNQHPPDEPQLRIDEINAFLVKRARKG
;
A
#
# COMPACT_ATOMS: atom_id res chain seq x y z
N MET A 1 46.13 -2.97 -0.45
CA MET A 1 44.95 -3.77 -0.83
C MET A 1 43.66 -3.02 -0.47
N ARG A 2 43.20 -2.00 -1.27
CA ARG A 2 42.01 -1.17 -0.97
C ARG A 2 41.16 -0.85 -2.21
N ARG A 3 41.20 -1.67 -3.27
CA ARG A 3 40.45 -1.40 -4.52
C ARG A 3 39.18 -2.22 -4.74
N SER A 4 38.90 -3.25 -3.93
CA SER A 4 37.77 -4.14 -4.17
C SER A 4 36.40 -3.62 -3.65
N SER A 5 36.38 -2.77 -2.61
CA SER A 5 35.11 -2.34 -1.96
C SER A 5 34.30 -1.37 -2.80
N VAL A 6 34.94 -0.50 -3.57
CA VAL A 6 34.24 0.54 -4.37
C VAL A 6 33.47 -0.07 -5.55
N VAL A 7 33.99 -1.14 -6.14
CA VAL A 7 33.35 -1.82 -7.28
C VAL A 7 32.04 -2.49 -6.87
N TRP A 8 31.96 -3.04 -5.67
CA TRP A 8 30.74 -3.69 -5.17
C TRP A 8 29.60 -2.70 -4.90
N TYR A 9 29.90 -1.52 -4.36
CA TYR A 9 28.89 -0.47 -4.11
C TYR A 9 28.35 0.11 -5.41
N ALA A 10 29.18 0.29 -6.42
CA ALA A 10 28.76 0.79 -7.73
C ALA A 10 27.86 -0.24 -8.47
N ALA A 11 28.19 -1.53 -8.42
CA ALA A 11 27.40 -2.59 -9.01
C ALA A 11 26.02 -2.74 -8.32
N LEU A 12 25.97 -2.62 -7.00
CA LEU A 12 24.72 -2.67 -6.25
C LEU A 12 23.82 -1.46 -6.54
N ALA A 13 24.39 -0.27 -6.65
CA ALA A 13 23.67 0.95 -7.00
C ALA A 13 23.11 0.91 -8.43
N MET A 14 23.85 0.39 -9.38
CA MET A 14 23.36 0.22 -10.76
C MET A 14 22.27 -0.83 -10.87
N ALA A 15 22.35 -1.94 -10.13
CA ALA A 15 21.29 -2.95 -10.12
C ALA A 15 19.98 -2.44 -9.51
N THR A 16 20.05 -1.61 -8.48
CA THR A 16 18.84 -0.99 -7.88
C THR A 16 18.20 0.06 -8.77
N ALA A 17 18.99 0.82 -9.51
CA ALA A 17 18.50 1.80 -10.48
C ALA A 17 17.82 1.12 -11.69
N ALA A 18 18.38 0.05 -12.21
CA ALA A 18 17.79 -0.72 -13.31
C ALA A 18 16.43 -1.31 -12.92
N VAL A 19 16.28 -1.87 -11.72
CA VAL A 19 15.02 -2.44 -11.24
C VAL A 19 13.94 -1.36 -11.02
N ALA A 20 14.34 -0.16 -10.59
CA ALA A 20 13.40 0.95 -10.45
C ALA A 20 12.92 1.44 -11.83
N GLN A 21 13.79 1.53 -12.81
CA GLN A 21 13.44 1.88 -14.20
C GLN A 21 12.48 0.85 -14.81
N ASP A 22 12.71 -0.45 -14.59
CA ASP A 22 11.81 -1.51 -15.05
C ASP A 22 10.41 -1.36 -14.45
N ALA A 23 10.31 -1.05 -13.15
CA ALA A 23 9.03 -0.84 -12.47
C ALA A 23 8.27 0.38 -12.99
N GLU A 24 8.97 1.48 -13.25
CA GLU A 24 8.37 2.70 -13.84
C GLU A 24 7.88 2.44 -15.27
N GLN A 25 8.64 1.71 -16.06
CA GLN A 25 8.24 1.32 -17.42
C GLN A 25 7.00 0.42 -17.41
N LEU A 26 6.95 -0.58 -16.54
CA LEU A 26 5.78 -1.46 -16.39
C LEU A 26 4.53 -0.68 -15.97
N LEU A 27 4.68 0.26 -15.03
CA LEU A 27 3.60 1.13 -14.61
C LEU A 27 3.13 2.07 -15.74
N ALA A 28 4.07 2.65 -16.50
CA ALA A 28 3.75 3.49 -17.65
C ALA A 28 3.01 2.71 -18.75
N GLN A 29 3.45 1.47 -19.05
CA GLN A 29 2.76 0.59 -19.98
C GLN A 29 1.36 0.21 -19.49
N ALA A 30 1.19 -0.09 -18.22
CA ALA A 30 -0.12 -0.35 -17.64
C ALA A 30 -1.04 0.88 -17.78
N LYS A 31 -0.57 2.05 -17.37
CA LYS A 31 -1.32 3.31 -17.51
C LYS A 31 -1.71 3.61 -18.95
N LYS A 32 -0.81 3.38 -19.91
CA LYS A 32 -1.12 3.53 -21.33
C LYS A 32 -2.25 2.61 -21.77
N ARG A 33 -2.17 1.31 -21.41
CA ARG A 33 -3.26 0.36 -21.71
C ARG A 33 -4.59 0.80 -21.12
N TRP A 34 -4.60 1.33 -19.88
CA TRP A 34 -5.83 1.81 -19.25
C TRP A 34 -6.40 3.05 -19.92
N SER A 35 -5.53 4.01 -20.29
CA SER A 35 -5.98 5.24 -20.95
C SER A 35 -6.52 5.00 -22.36
N GLU A 36 -6.03 3.95 -23.03
CA GLU A 36 -6.49 3.53 -24.37
C GLU A 36 -7.73 2.63 -24.32
N SER A 37 -8.12 2.14 -23.13
CA SER A 37 -9.27 1.27 -22.96
C SER A 37 -10.58 2.08 -22.85
N LEU A 38 -11.70 1.48 -23.23
CA LEU A 38 -13.04 2.06 -23.06
C LEU A 38 -13.33 2.42 -21.58
N HIS A 39 -12.70 1.69 -20.65
CA HIS A 39 -12.89 1.85 -19.20
C HIS A 39 -11.80 2.72 -18.54
N GLY A 40 -10.87 3.28 -19.30
CA GLY A 40 -9.74 4.07 -18.78
C GLY A 40 -10.14 5.14 -17.77
N PRO A 41 -11.10 6.02 -18.06
CA PRO A 41 -11.54 7.07 -17.14
C PRO A 41 -12.12 6.52 -15.82
N MET A 42 -12.75 5.35 -15.86
CA MET A 42 -13.24 4.67 -14.67
C MET A 42 -12.09 4.07 -13.87
N LEU A 43 -11.15 3.41 -14.56
CA LEU A 43 -9.97 2.81 -13.92
C LEU A 43 -9.15 3.83 -13.14
N GLU A 44 -8.88 5.00 -13.70
CA GLU A 44 -8.17 6.09 -13.01
C GLU A 44 -8.85 6.51 -11.71
N ARG A 45 -10.17 6.44 -11.66
CA ARG A 45 -10.95 6.81 -10.47
C ARG A 45 -10.95 5.76 -9.37
N ILE A 46 -10.80 4.48 -9.74
CA ILE A 46 -10.90 3.35 -8.81
C ILE A 46 -9.55 2.76 -8.39
N LEU A 47 -8.45 3.15 -9.05
CA LEU A 47 -7.13 2.65 -8.72
C LEU A 47 -6.60 3.27 -7.41
N PRO A 48 -5.87 2.48 -6.61
CA PRO A 48 -5.27 2.99 -5.39
C PRO A 48 -4.36 4.20 -5.64
N PRO A 49 -4.27 5.14 -4.70
CA PRO A 49 -3.31 6.23 -4.77
C PRO A 49 -1.88 5.73 -4.93
N THR A 50 -1.05 6.53 -5.58
CA THR A 50 0.37 6.20 -5.80
C THR A 50 1.13 6.08 -4.48
N PHE A 51 1.96 5.04 -4.39
CA PHE A 51 2.97 4.85 -3.36
C PHE A 51 4.35 4.80 -4.02
N GLU A 52 5.29 5.57 -3.51
CA GLU A 52 6.59 5.71 -4.14
C GLU A 52 7.47 4.47 -3.91
N ALA A 53 8.09 3.95 -4.98
CA ALA A 53 9.01 2.82 -4.90
C ALA A 53 10.18 3.08 -3.93
N ALA A 54 10.60 4.36 -3.81
CA ALA A 54 11.61 4.79 -2.86
C ALA A 54 11.23 4.57 -1.39
N GLN A 55 9.94 4.46 -1.09
CA GLN A 55 9.40 4.25 0.26
C GLN A 55 9.19 2.77 0.61
N LEU A 56 9.45 1.83 -0.34
CA LEU A 56 9.35 0.41 -0.04
C LEU A 56 10.35 0.02 1.05
N PRO A 57 9.92 -0.73 2.07
CA PRO A 57 10.83 -1.30 3.05
C PRO A 57 11.84 -2.24 2.38
N GLU A 58 13.07 -2.29 2.89
CA GLU A 58 14.09 -3.24 2.41
C GLU A 58 14.22 -3.26 0.88
N LYS A 59 14.36 -2.10 0.25
CA LYS A 59 14.38 -1.87 -1.21
C LYS A 59 15.25 -2.86 -2.00
N GLY A 60 16.40 -3.26 -1.46
CA GLY A 60 17.33 -4.21 -2.06
C GLY A 60 16.92 -5.67 -1.93
N SER A 61 15.84 -5.98 -1.20
CA SER A 61 15.40 -7.37 -1.01
C SER A 61 14.75 -7.95 -2.27
N ARG A 62 14.78 -9.28 -2.40
CA ARG A 62 14.04 -9.97 -3.47
C ARG A 62 12.54 -9.65 -3.39
N GLY A 63 11.97 -9.61 -2.18
CA GLY A 63 10.55 -9.30 -2.00
C GLY A 63 10.15 -7.92 -2.51
N ALA A 64 10.96 -6.88 -2.23
CA ALA A 64 10.71 -5.53 -2.75
C ALA A 64 10.76 -5.48 -4.29
N ARG A 65 11.75 -6.16 -4.91
CA ARG A 65 11.83 -6.25 -6.37
C ARG A 65 10.62 -6.96 -6.98
N LEU A 66 10.15 -8.03 -6.35
CA LEU A 66 8.97 -8.76 -6.82
C LEU A 66 7.69 -7.92 -6.70
N VAL A 67 7.53 -7.12 -5.64
CA VAL A 67 6.42 -6.16 -5.52
C VAL A 67 6.45 -5.15 -6.68
N MET A 68 7.62 -4.60 -6.98
CA MET A 68 7.78 -3.67 -8.11
C MET A 68 7.51 -4.34 -9.46
N ARG A 69 7.89 -5.61 -9.64
CA ARG A 69 7.65 -6.35 -10.89
C ARG A 69 6.19 -6.70 -11.10
N TYR A 70 5.57 -7.32 -10.10
CA TYR A 70 4.25 -7.92 -10.28
C TYR A 70 3.10 -7.00 -9.92
N CYS A 71 3.23 -6.17 -8.88
CA CYS A 71 2.09 -5.39 -8.38
C CYS A 71 1.78 -4.14 -9.22
N VAL A 72 2.74 -3.60 -9.96
CA VAL A 72 2.56 -2.38 -10.76
C VAL A 72 1.93 -2.64 -12.14
N GLN A 73 1.77 -3.89 -12.54
CA GLN A 73 1.27 -4.24 -13.87
C GLN A 73 -0.20 -3.84 -14.11
N CYS A 74 -1.00 -3.75 -13.04
CA CYS A 74 -2.44 -3.50 -13.13
C CYS A 74 -2.90 -2.24 -12.43
N HIS A 75 -2.16 -1.77 -11.43
CA HIS A 75 -2.48 -0.58 -10.65
C HIS A 75 -1.23 0.02 -10.02
N ASN A 76 -1.37 1.16 -9.38
CA ASN A 76 -0.28 1.80 -8.66
C ASN A 76 0.35 0.87 -7.62
N LEU A 77 1.64 1.07 -7.35
CA LEU A 77 2.39 0.31 -6.37
C LEU A 77 1.68 0.32 -5.02
N PRO A 78 1.33 -0.86 -4.45
CA PRO A 78 0.68 -0.91 -3.15
C PRO A 78 1.68 -0.67 -2.02
N ASN A 79 1.27 0.10 -1.01
CA ASN A 79 2.00 0.17 0.25
C ASN A 79 1.80 -1.15 1.02
N PRO A 80 2.86 -1.92 1.35
CA PRO A 80 2.73 -3.14 2.15
C PRO A 80 1.99 -2.93 3.46
N ALA A 81 2.07 -1.73 4.03
CA ALA A 81 1.39 -1.36 5.24
C ALA A 81 -0.09 -0.96 5.07
N MET A 82 -0.68 -1.12 3.89
CA MET A 82 -2.14 -0.96 3.71
C MET A 82 -2.93 -1.98 4.52
N HIS A 83 -2.35 -3.16 4.72
CA HIS A 83 -3.00 -4.23 5.46
C HIS A 83 -2.05 -4.85 6.49
N HIS A 84 -2.60 -5.42 7.54
CA HIS A 84 -1.82 -6.18 8.51
C HIS A 84 -1.47 -7.58 7.98
N ALA A 85 -0.47 -8.20 8.60
CA ALA A 85 0.11 -9.46 8.14
C ALA A 85 -0.91 -10.59 7.92
N ALA A 86 -1.94 -10.69 8.77
CA ALA A 86 -2.95 -11.74 8.66
C ALA A 86 -3.99 -11.51 7.54
N LYS A 87 -4.14 -10.28 7.05
CA LYS A 87 -5.08 -9.95 5.96
C LYS A 87 -4.44 -10.18 4.57
N TRP A 88 -3.12 -10.06 4.47
CA TRP A 88 -2.40 -10.17 3.20
C TRP A 88 -2.63 -11.48 2.44
N PRO A 89 -2.65 -12.70 3.07
CA PRO A 89 -2.82 -13.94 2.33
C PRO A 89 -4.06 -13.98 1.45
N ALA A 90 -5.22 -13.61 1.99
CA ALA A 90 -6.48 -13.62 1.24
C ALA A 90 -6.51 -12.59 0.10
N ILE A 91 -5.93 -11.40 0.32
CA ILE A 91 -5.83 -10.35 -0.71
C ILE A 91 -4.87 -10.80 -1.81
N PHE A 92 -3.68 -11.25 -1.43
CA PHE A 92 -2.65 -11.68 -2.36
C PHE A 92 -3.10 -12.87 -3.22
N GLN A 93 -3.74 -13.86 -2.61
CA GLN A 93 -4.30 -15.01 -3.35
C GLN A 93 -5.28 -14.57 -4.44
N ARG A 94 -6.18 -13.63 -4.14
CA ARG A 94 -7.11 -13.09 -5.14
C ARG A 94 -6.39 -12.40 -6.29
N MET A 95 -5.33 -11.63 -6.00
CA MET A 95 -4.53 -10.99 -7.04
C MET A 95 -3.82 -12.00 -7.92
N VAL A 96 -3.18 -13.01 -7.32
CA VAL A 96 -2.50 -14.10 -8.09
C VAL A 96 -3.49 -14.89 -8.96
N LEU A 97 -4.68 -15.22 -8.45
CA LEU A 97 -5.71 -15.88 -9.23
C LEU A 97 -6.12 -15.06 -10.45
N ARG A 98 -6.32 -13.74 -10.28
CA ARG A 98 -6.64 -12.83 -11.39
C ARG A 98 -5.51 -12.75 -12.41
N MET A 99 -4.27 -12.63 -11.98
CA MET A 99 -3.09 -12.61 -12.84
C MET A 99 -2.95 -13.92 -13.65
N ARG A 100 -3.41 -15.03 -13.09
CA ARG A 100 -3.47 -16.35 -13.78
C ARG A 100 -4.74 -16.55 -14.63
N GLY A 101 -5.53 -15.50 -14.84
CA GLY A 101 -6.80 -15.58 -15.60
C GLY A 101 -7.88 -16.40 -14.92
N LYS A 102 -7.82 -16.55 -13.59
CA LYS A 102 -8.75 -17.36 -12.79
C LYS A 102 -9.58 -16.50 -11.85
N GLY A 103 -10.73 -17.00 -11.42
CA GLY A 103 -11.64 -16.32 -10.51
C GLY A 103 -12.77 -15.58 -11.21
N ASN A 104 -13.55 -14.80 -10.45
CA ASN A 104 -14.64 -14.00 -11.00
C ASN A 104 -14.07 -12.79 -11.73
N MET A 105 -14.06 -12.85 -13.04
CA MET A 105 -13.50 -11.88 -13.96
C MET A 105 -14.60 -11.35 -14.88
N GLY A 106 -15.18 -10.20 -14.53
CA GLY A 106 -16.00 -9.44 -15.48
C GLY A 106 -15.14 -8.81 -16.60
N GLU A 107 -15.79 -8.23 -17.61
CA GLU A 107 -15.15 -7.65 -18.80
C GLU A 107 -14.00 -6.67 -18.43
N LEU A 108 -14.27 -5.73 -17.53
CA LEU A 108 -13.27 -4.77 -17.03
C LEU A 108 -12.03 -5.47 -16.46
N MET A 109 -12.23 -6.56 -15.71
CA MET A 109 -11.10 -7.29 -15.10
C MET A 109 -10.32 -8.07 -16.16
N HIS A 110 -10.97 -8.64 -17.15
CA HIS A 110 -10.30 -9.28 -18.28
C HIS A 110 -9.41 -8.28 -19.04
N GLU A 111 -9.92 -7.09 -19.29
CA GLU A 111 -9.18 -6.03 -19.95
C GLU A 111 -7.96 -5.60 -19.12
N MET A 112 -8.12 -5.40 -17.81
CA MET A 112 -7.02 -5.06 -16.91
C MET A 112 -5.94 -6.15 -16.84
N MET A 113 -6.33 -7.43 -16.95
CA MET A 113 -5.41 -8.56 -16.84
C MET A 113 -4.74 -8.94 -18.17
N ALA A 114 -5.14 -8.34 -19.29
CA ALA A 114 -4.56 -8.65 -20.59
C ALA A 114 -3.03 -8.37 -20.60
N GLY A 115 -2.24 -9.38 -20.90
CA GLY A 115 -0.77 -9.29 -20.95
C GLY A 115 -0.07 -9.15 -19.58
N VAL A 116 -0.78 -9.38 -18.49
CA VAL A 116 -0.20 -9.39 -17.14
C VAL A 116 0.55 -10.69 -16.89
N GLU A 117 1.77 -10.60 -16.40
CA GLU A 117 2.60 -11.72 -15.98
C GLU A 117 2.22 -12.15 -14.56
N ALA A 118 1.91 -13.43 -14.36
CA ALA A 118 1.67 -13.99 -13.03
C ALA A 118 2.96 -14.48 -12.37
N PRO A 119 3.12 -14.34 -11.05
CA PRO A 119 4.28 -14.87 -10.35
C PRO A 119 4.31 -16.40 -10.38
N THR A 120 5.52 -16.97 -10.42
CA THR A 120 5.75 -18.40 -10.12
C THR A 120 5.37 -18.68 -8.67
N ASP A 121 5.21 -19.95 -8.30
CA ASP A 121 4.87 -20.31 -6.92
C ASP A 121 5.97 -19.92 -5.93
N ASP A 122 7.25 -19.99 -6.33
CA ASP A 122 8.38 -19.53 -5.54
C ASP A 122 8.35 -18.00 -5.35
N ASP A 123 8.20 -17.23 -6.42
CA ASP A 123 8.07 -15.78 -6.35
C ASP A 123 6.83 -15.37 -5.54
N ALA A 124 5.72 -16.06 -5.68
CA ALA A 124 4.52 -15.81 -4.89
C ALA A 124 4.75 -16.02 -3.39
N SER A 125 5.48 -17.06 -3.02
CA SER A 125 5.85 -17.34 -1.63
C SER A 125 6.73 -16.22 -1.04
N VAL A 126 7.77 -15.80 -1.76
CA VAL A 126 8.68 -14.72 -1.34
C VAL A 126 7.91 -13.39 -1.23
N LEU A 127 7.05 -13.11 -2.19
CA LEU A 127 6.25 -11.89 -2.26
C LEU A 127 5.28 -11.80 -1.08
N LEU A 128 4.56 -12.89 -0.81
CA LEU A 128 3.65 -12.96 0.33
C LEU A 128 4.38 -12.82 1.66
N ALA A 129 5.54 -13.46 1.82
CA ALA A 129 6.37 -13.33 3.02
C ALA A 129 6.81 -11.86 3.23
N TYR A 130 7.22 -11.17 2.16
CA TYR A 130 7.58 -9.76 2.19
C TYR A 130 6.38 -8.86 2.60
N LEU A 131 5.22 -9.05 1.99
CA LEU A 131 4.00 -8.29 2.31
C LEU A 131 3.58 -8.49 3.77
N ARG A 132 3.64 -9.72 4.28
CA ARG A 132 3.33 -10.02 5.69
C ARG A 132 4.34 -9.39 6.65
N LYS A 133 5.64 -9.50 6.35
CA LYS A 133 6.71 -8.92 7.18
C LYS A 133 6.56 -7.40 7.30
N ASN A 134 6.27 -6.74 6.19
CA ASN A 134 6.16 -5.29 6.08
C ASN A 134 4.71 -4.77 6.22
N GLY A 135 3.78 -5.65 6.55
CA GLY A 135 2.41 -5.31 6.85
C GLY A 135 2.29 -4.36 8.04
N GLN A 136 1.14 -3.68 8.11
CA GLN A 136 0.84 -2.79 9.20
C GLN A 136 0.98 -3.49 10.57
N LYS A 137 1.63 -2.83 11.50
CA LYS A 137 1.71 -3.27 12.89
C LYS A 137 0.51 -2.70 13.66
N PRO A 138 -0.33 -3.55 14.27
CA PRO A 138 -1.44 -3.07 15.07
C PRO A 138 -0.95 -2.40 16.36
N ILE A 139 -1.71 -1.43 16.84
CA ILE A 139 -1.51 -0.86 18.16
C ILE A 139 -1.68 -1.97 19.22
N ASP A 140 -0.88 -1.90 20.29
CA ASP A 140 -1.11 -2.67 21.49
C ASP A 140 -1.95 -1.81 22.48
N PRO A 141 -3.24 -2.12 22.69
CA PRO A 141 -4.10 -1.29 23.55
C PRO A 141 -3.60 -1.18 24.99
N LYS A 142 -2.82 -2.14 25.47
CA LYS A 142 -2.24 -2.11 26.83
C LYS A 142 -1.19 -1.03 26.99
N LYS A 143 -0.50 -0.67 25.90
CA LYS A 143 0.50 0.42 25.87
C LYS A 143 -0.13 1.80 25.76
N TYR A 144 -1.38 1.86 25.32
CA TYR A 144 -2.08 3.11 25.04
C TYR A 144 -3.49 3.11 25.67
N PRO A 145 -3.58 3.10 27.00
CA PRO A 145 -4.89 3.10 27.69
C PRO A 145 -5.73 4.32 27.33
N GLU A 146 -5.09 5.42 26.90
CA GLU A 146 -5.77 6.64 26.46
C GLU A 146 -6.49 6.50 25.11
N ILE A 147 -6.45 5.34 24.47
CA ILE A 147 -7.28 5.05 23.29
C ILE A 147 -8.79 5.20 23.60
N TYR A 148 -9.14 5.15 24.87
CA TYR A 148 -10.49 5.37 25.37
C TYR A 148 -10.79 6.84 25.77
N SER A 149 -9.82 7.75 25.69
CA SER A 149 -10.05 9.20 25.82
C SER A 149 -10.90 9.73 24.66
N ALA A 150 -11.32 11.01 24.70
CA ALA A 150 -12.05 11.63 23.60
C ALA A 150 -11.24 11.58 22.28
N GLU A 151 -9.98 12.03 22.31
CA GLU A 151 -9.05 12.01 21.17
C GLU A 151 -8.79 10.57 20.68
N GLY A 152 -8.58 9.63 21.62
CA GLY A 152 -8.36 8.23 21.30
C GLY A 152 -9.58 7.55 20.67
N ARG A 153 -10.79 7.89 21.11
CA ARG A 153 -12.03 7.40 20.47
C ARG A 153 -12.17 7.91 19.06
N SER A 154 -11.87 9.18 18.79
CA SER A 154 -11.89 9.73 17.42
C SER A 154 -10.89 9.02 16.52
N PHE A 155 -9.66 8.78 17.00
CA PHE A 155 -8.67 7.97 16.30
C PHE A 155 -9.17 6.54 16.04
N LYS A 156 -9.71 5.87 17.07
CA LYS A 156 -10.23 4.51 16.97
C LYS A 156 -11.36 4.41 15.96
N LEU A 157 -12.41 5.22 16.09
CA LEU A 157 -13.57 5.21 15.20
C LEU A 157 -13.20 5.48 13.74
N ALA A 158 -12.29 6.41 13.47
CA ALA A 158 -11.87 6.71 12.11
C ALA A 158 -11.00 5.62 11.49
N CYS A 159 -9.99 5.14 12.21
CA CYS A 159 -8.96 4.29 11.61
C CYS A 159 -9.32 2.80 11.58
N GLU A 160 -10.17 2.30 12.48
CA GLU A 160 -10.54 0.88 12.49
C GLU A 160 -11.54 0.47 11.41
N GLN A 161 -12.15 1.43 10.71
CA GLN A 161 -13.13 1.15 9.66
C GLN A 161 -12.54 0.33 8.50
N CYS A 162 -11.29 0.58 8.14
CA CYS A 162 -10.67 -0.02 6.95
C CYS A 162 -9.59 -1.05 7.29
N HIS A 163 -8.87 -0.87 8.39
CA HIS A 163 -7.74 -1.70 8.79
C HIS A 163 -7.54 -1.67 10.31
N VAL A 164 -6.61 -2.48 10.81
CA VAL A 164 -6.22 -2.46 12.22
C VAL A 164 -5.63 -1.10 12.59
N LEU A 165 -5.81 -0.69 13.84
CA LEU A 165 -5.27 0.59 14.32
C LEU A 165 -3.75 0.59 14.23
N PRO A 166 -3.14 1.62 13.62
CA PRO A 166 -1.69 1.73 13.56
C PRO A 166 -1.09 2.07 14.92
N ASP A 167 0.09 1.53 15.21
CA ASP A 167 0.86 1.93 16.38
C ASP A 167 1.36 3.38 16.20
N PRO A 168 1.06 4.31 17.14
CA PRO A 168 1.53 5.69 17.08
C PRO A 168 3.06 5.85 16.98
N MET A 169 3.81 4.90 17.55
CA MET A 169 5.28 4.89 17.46
C MET A 169 5.83 4.60 16.06
N ARG A 170 4.98 4.30 15.09
CA ARG A 170 5.41 4.01 13.71
C ARG A 170 5.99 5.22 13.00
N HIS A 171 5.48 6.39 13.30
CA HIS A 171 5.90 7.65 12.72
C HIS A 171 6.31 8.66 13.80
N THR A 172 7.07 9.67 13.39
CA THR A 172 7.40 10.83 14.23
C THR A 172 6.19 11.78 14.33
N ALA A 173 6.22 12.70 15.27
CA ALA A 173 5.20 13.72 15.43
C ALA A 173 5.04 14.58 14.15
N ALA A 174 6.14 14.88 13.47
CA ALA A 174 6.14 15.65 12.23
C ALA A 174 5.55 14.89 11.03
N GLU A 175 5.66 13.56 11.00
CA GLU A 175 5.16 12.72 9.89
C GLU A 175 3.66 12.43 9.98
N TRP A 176 3.09 12.36 11.20
CA TRP A 176 1.70 11.93 11.40
C TRP A 176 0.66 12.78 10.66
N PRO A 177 0.72 14.12 10.64
CA PRO A 177 -0.28 14.92 9.91
C PRO A 177 -0.35 14.57 8.42
N GLY A 178 0.79 14.33 7.79
CA GLY A 178 0.86 13.90 6.39
C GLY A 178 0.29 12.49 6.17
N VAL A 179 0.47 11.58 7.13
CA VAL A 179 -0.12 10.24 7.09
C VAL A 179 -1.64 10.31 7.22
N VAL A 180 -2.17 11.09 8.16
CA VAL A 180 -3.60 11.27 8.37
C VAL A 180 -4.27 11.89 7.14
N ALA A 181 -3.69 12.95 6.56
CA ALA A 181 -4.19 13.58 5.35
C ALA A 181 -4.23 12.60 4.15
N ARG A 182 -3.25 11.69 4.06
CA ARG A 182 -3.27 10.63 3.04
C ARG A 182 -4.39 9.62 3.28
N MET A 183 -4.66 9.24 4.54
CA MET A 183 -5.76 8.33 4.86
C MET A 183 -7.12 8.95 4.58
N GLU A 184 -7.30 10.24 4.84
CA GLU A 184 -8.50 10.99 4.46
C GLU A 184 -8.77 10.90 2.95
N ARG A 185 -7.77 11.18 2.11
CA ARG A 185 -7.88 11.02 0.66
C ARG A 185 -8.19 9.58 0.22
N ASN A 186 -7.60 8.58 0.91
CA ASN A 186 -7.90 7.18 0.63
C ASN A 186 -9.34 6.82 0.97
N MET A 187 -9.88 7.36 2.04
CA MET A 187 -11.27 7.18 2.44
C MET A 187 -12.23 7.81 1.41
N GLU A 188 -11.96 9.03 1.00
CA GLU A 188 -12.74 9.70 -0.06
C GLU A 188 -12.72 8.90 -1.37
N TRP A 189 -11.55 8.34 -1.73
CA TRP A 189 -11.43 7.46 -2.89
C TRP A 189 -12.28 6.18 -2.72
N MET A 190 -12.20 5.52 -1.55
CA MET A 190 -13.00 4.33 -1.27
C MET A 190 -14.50 4.61 -1.34
N ASN A 191 -14.96 5.73 -0.78
CA ASN A 191 -16.36 6.14 -0.82
C ASN A 191 -16.85 6.34 -2.27
N ARG A 192 -16.03 6.92 -3.13
CA ARG A 192 -16.32 7.03 -4.56
C ARG A 192 -16.43 5.68 -5.28
N VAL A 193 -15.54 4.74 -4.95
CA VAL A 193 -15.50 3.40 -5.58
C VAL A 193 -16.69 2.54 -5.15
N VAL A 194 -17.04 2.59 -3.88
CA VAL A 194 -18.16 1.80 -3.33
C VAL A 194 -19.51 2.42 -3.63
N GLY A 195 -19.52 3.69 -4.07
CA GLY A 195 -20.75 4.44 -4.36
C GLY A 195 -21.54 4.79 -3.09
N ASN A 196 -20.90 4.74 -1.93
CA ASN A 196 -21.52 5.17 -0.68
C ASN A 196 -21.76 6.68 -0.71
N GLN A 197 -23.01 7.05 -0.76
CA GLN A 197 -23.42 8.33 -0.22
C GLN A 197 -23.25 8.21 1.29
N HIS A 198 -22.54 9.15 1.91
CA HIS A 198 -22.35 9.18 3.36
C HIS A 198 -23.68 8.92 4.08
N PRO A 199 -23.81 7.85 4.87
CA PRO A 199 -24.97 7.70 5.69
C PRO A 199 -25.11 8.94 6.59
N PRO A 200 -26.31 9.44 6.87
CA PRO A 200 -26.50 10.59 7.74
C PRO A 200 -25.87 10.44 9.13
N ASP A 201 -25.64 9.19 9.53
CA ASP A 201 -25.08 8.81 10.85
C ASP A 201 -23.57 8.51 10.78
N GLU A 202 -22.88 8.74 9.66
CA GLU A 202 -21.44 8.50 9.54
C GLU A 202 -20.68 9.47 10.46
N PRO A 203 -19.83 8.98 11.36
CA PRO A 203 -19.06 9.84 12.25
C PRO A 203 -18.18 10.79 11.45
N GLN A 204 -18.34 12.09 11.66
CA GLN A 204 -17.45 13.07 11.04
C GLN A 204 -16.02 12.81 11.51
N LEU A 205 -15.07 12.82 10.55
CA LEU A 205 -13.65 12.70 10.86
C LEU A 205 -13.20 13.94 11.65
N ARG A 206 -12.82 13.73 12.90
CA ARG A 206 -12.25 14.78 13.74
C ARG A 206 -10.73 14.76 13.57
N ILE A 207 -10.26 15.30 12.47
CA ILE A 207 -8.85 15.26 12.04
C ILE A 207 -7.93 15.84 13.11
N ASP A 208 -8.32 16.92 13.75
CA ASP A 208 -7.50 17.57 14.79
C ASP A 208 -7.35 16.66 16.03
N GLU A 209 -8.40 16.00 16.46
CA GLU A 209 -8.35 15.06 17.58
C GLU A 209 -7.50 13.82 17.25
N ILE A 210 -7.64 13.30 16.02
CA ILE A 210 -6.83 12.18 15.52
C ILE A 210 -5.35 12.55 15.54
N ASN A 211 -5.01 13.70 14.97
CA ASN A 211 -3.65 14.20 14.96
C ASN A 211 -3.12 14.45 16.39
N ALA A 212 -3.91 15.05 17.26
CA ALA A 212 -3.51 15.29 18.67
C ALA A 212 -3.18 13.97 19.38
N PHE A 213 -4.00 12.93 19.19
CA PHE A 213 -3.74 11.61 19.76
C PHE A 213 -2.43 11.00 19.25
N LEU A 214 -2.23 11.00 17.93
CA LEU A 214 -1.08 10.37 17.26
C LEU A 214 0.23 11.11 17.53
N VAL A 215 0.24 12.44 17.38
CA VAL A 215 1.42 13.30 17.60
C VAL A 215 1.93 13.19 19.04
N LYS A 216 1.04 13.21 20.02
CA LYS A 216 1.39 13.10 21.45
C LYS A 216 2.08 11.77 21.79
N ARG A 217 1.83 10.72 21.01
CA ARG A 217 2.33 9.35 21.26
C ARG A 217 3.29 8.87 20.19
N ALA A 218 3.69 9.74 19.30
CA ALA A 218 4.59 9.46 18.21
C ALA A 218 5.98 9.05 18.69
N ARG A 219 6.72 8.38 17.81
CA ARG A 219 8.14 8.09 18.02
C ARG A 219 8.91 9.43 18.17
N LYS A 220 9.81 9.47 19.13
CA LYS A 220 10.79 10.57 19.23
C LYS A 220 11.63 10.61 17.96
N GLY A 221 11.78 11.78 17.38
CA GLY A 221 12.62 12.01 16.20
C GLY A 221 14.10 11.90 16.52
#